data_c15ea0b1246e89c3b364f50d4253fded
#
_entry.id   c15ea0b1246e89c3b364f50d4253fded
#
_cell.length_a   1.000
_cell.length_b   1.000
_cell.length_c   1.000
_cell.angle_alpha   90.00
_cell.angle_beta   90.00
_cell.angle_gamma   90.00
#
_symmetry.space_group_name_H-M   'P 1'
#
loop_
_entity.id
_entity.type
_entity.pdbx_description
1 polymer ?
#
loop_
_entity_poly.entity_id
_entity_poly.type
_entity_poly.pdbx_seq_one_letter_code
_entity_poly.pdbx_strand_id
1 'polypeptide(L)'
;RDLHSFPTRRSSDLNGGMDARTKVQVGPEYRPITSEYLDYDEVLDKYDKMMDWLARVYVRTLNVIHYMHDKYYYEAAEMALIDTDVRRTFATGIAGFSHVVDSLSAIKYAKVKTVRDENGVVVDFETEGDFPRYGNDDDRADEIAVWLLKTFMAQDRKSTRLNSSHHGM
;
A
#
# COMPACT_ATOMS: atom_id res chain seq x y z
N ARG A 1 -16.49 -8.61 17.39
CA ARG A 1 -15.76 -7.32 17.52
C ARG A 1 -15.27 -6.95 16.15
N ASP A 2 -15.90 -6.01 15.64
CA ASP A 2 -15.77 -5.24 14.42
C ASP A 2 -14.49 -5.42 13.60
N LEU A 3 -14.58 -6.25 12.56
CA LEU A 3 -13.69 -6.24 11.39
C LEU A 3 -13.88 -4.95 10.57
N HIS A 4 -14.11 -3.83 11.24
CA HIS A 4 -14.25 -2.51 10.61
C HIS A 4 -12.94 -1.97 10.01
N SER A 5 -11.90 -2.80 9.96
CA SER A 5 -10.61 -2.48 9.40
C SER A 5 -10.13 -3.47 8.33
N PHE A 6 -11.01 -4.31 7.82
CA PHE A 6 -10.68 -5.05 6.59
C PHE A 6 -10.34 -4.04 5.48
N PRO A 7 -9.38 -4.36 4.59
CA PRO A 7 -8.50 -3.40 3.94
C PRO A 7 -9.25 -2.19 3.49
N THR A 8 -9.17 -1.24 4.33
CA THR A 8 -9.72 0.10 4.21
C THR A 8 -11.14 0.15 3.64
N ARG A 9 -12.04 0.83 4.31
CA ARG A 9 -13.36 1.26 3.78
C ARG A 9 -13.30 1.85 2.36
N ARG A 10 -12.15 1.78 1.72
CA ARG A 10 -11.89 2.39 0.41
C ARG A 10 -11.70 1.37 -0.68
N SER A 11 -11.23 0.16 -0.38
CA SER A 11 -11.08 -0.99 -1.31
C SER A 11 -10.76 -0.62 -2.76
N SER A 12 -9.95 0.43 -2.95
CA SER A 12 -9.65 0.95 -4.28
C SER A 12 -8.89 -0.06 -5.14
N ASP A 13 -8.12 -0.93 -4.51
CA ASP A 13 -7.45 -2.07 -5.12
C ASP A 13 -8.44 -3.10 -5.71
N LEU A 14 -9.61 -3.29 -5.12
CA LEU A 14 -10.65 -4.19 -5.62
C LEU A 14 -11.60 -3.52 -6.60
N ASN A 15 -11.77 -2.21 -6.49
CA ASN A 15 -12.69 -1.40 -7.28
C ASN A 15 -12.04 -0.71 -8.50
N GLY A 16 -10.95 -1.26 -9.02
CA GLY A 16 -10.30 -0.73 -10.21
C GLY A 16 -9.64 0.65 -10.03
N GLY A 17 -9.15 0.95 -8.83
CA GLY A 17 -8.54 2.23 -8.49
C GLY A 17 -9.52 3.28 -7.96
N MET A 18 -10.83 2.95 -7.86
CA MET A 18 -11.86 3.87 -7.39
C MET A 18 -12.06 3.77 -5.87
N ASP A 19 -12.11 4.90 -5.17
CA ASP A 19 -12.44 4.94 -3.75
C ASP A 19 -13.94 4.65 -3.53
N ALA A 20 -14.25 3.64 -2.74
CA ALA A 20 -15.62 3.18 -2.49
C ALA A 20 -16.52 4.25 -1.85
N ARG A 21 -15.94 5.16 -1.06
CA ARG A 21 -16.69 6.19 -0.33
C ARG A 21 -16.98 7.41 -1.21
N THR A 22 -15.95 7.95 -1.85
CA THR A 22 -16.06 9.19 -2.61
C THR A 22 -16.44 8.97 -4.06
N LYS A 23 -16.35 7.71 -4.55
CA LYS A 23 -16.57 7.32 -5.95
C LYS A 23 -15.61 8.04 -6.92
N VAL A 24 -14.47 8.49 -6.42
CA VAL A 24 -13.45 9.17 -7.21
C VAL A 24 -12.35 8.19 -7.58
N GLN A 25 -11.84 8.29 -8.81
CA GLN A 25 -10.65 7.55 -9.24
C GLN A 25 -9.43 8.11 -8.51
N VAL A 26 -8.85 7.32 -7.60
CA VAL A 26 -7.70 7.72 -6.77
C VAL A 26 -6.42 7.00 -7.13
N GLY A 27 -6.53 5.86 -7.79
CA GLY A 27 -5.41 5.04 -8.25
C GLY A 27 -5.42 4.82 -9.77
N PRO A 28 -4.50 4.01 -10.30
CA PRO A 28 -4.53 3.64 -11.71
C PRO A 28 -5.82 2.88 -12.03
N GLU A 29 -6.35 3.14 -13.21
CA GLU A 29 -7.53 2.46 -13.70
C GLU A 29 -7.18 1.04 -14.17
N TYR A 30 -7.91 0.06 -13.70
CA TYR A 30 -7.84 -1.34 -14.13
C TYR A 30 -9.18 -2.05 -13.88
N ARG A 31 -9.32 -3.25 -14.45
CA ARG A 31 -10.55 -4.04 -14.32
C ARG A 31 -10.82 -4.36 -12.83
N PRO A 32 -11.96 -3.94 -12.27
CA PRO A 32 -12.33 -4.27 -10.91
C PRO A 32 -12.59 -5.78 -10.74
N ILE A 33 -12.46 -6.26 -9.51
CA ILE A 33 -12.88 -7.62 -9.15
C ILE A 33 -14.40 -7.64 -9.08
N THR A 34 -15.02 -8.55 -9.83
CA THR A 34 -16.49 -8.66 -9.91
C THR A 34 -17.04 -9.93 -9.28
N SER A 35 -16.16 -10.85 -8.85
CA SER A 35 -16.52 -12.10 -8.19
C SER A 35 -17.24 -11.86 -6.85
N GLU A 36 -18.15 -12.75 -6.50
CA GLU A 36 -18.86 -12.72 -5.20
C GLU A 36 -17.90 -13.04 -4.05
N TYR A 37 -17.02 -14.00 -4.25
CA TYR A 37 -15.96 -14.38 -3.30
C TYR A 37 -14.61 -13.94 -3.85
N LEU A 38 -13.73 -13.49 -2.95
CA LEU A 38 -12.38 -13.07 -3.32
C LEU A 38 -11.49 -14.28 -3.58
N ASP A 39 -10.79 -14.25 -4.70
CA ASP A 39 -9.70 -15.16 -5.02
C ASP A 39 -8.37 -14.55 -4.58
N TYR A 40 -7.54 -15.36 -3.91
CA TYR A 40 -6.29 -14.89 -3.31
C TYR A 40 -5.30 -14.37 -4.37
N ASP A 41 -5.12 -15.13 -5.45
CA ASP A 41 -4.12 -14.79 -6.47
C ASP A 41 -4.56 -13.55 -7.28
N GLU A 42 -5.87 -13.43 -7.57
CA GLU A 42 -6.43 -12.24 -8.23
C GLU A 42 -6.26 -10.99 -7.36
N VAL A 43 -6.57 -11.08 -6.06
CA VAL A 43 -6.39 -9.96 -5.12
C VAL A 43 -4.93 -9.58 -5.00
N LEU A 44 -4.04 -10.57 -4.89
CA LEU A 44 -2.60 -10.35 -4.75
C LEU A 44 -2.02 -9.62 -5.97
N ASP A 45 -2.41 -10.00 -7.19
CA ASP A 45 -2.00 -9.33 -8.44
C ASP A 45 -2.45 -7.85 -8.47
N LYS A 46 -3.70 -7.57 -8.08
CA LYS A 46 -4.21 -6.20 -8.01
C LYS A 46 -3.49 -5.38 -6.95
N TYR A 47 -3.28 -5.99 -5.79
CA TYR A 47 -2.60 -5.35 -4.67
C TYR A 47 -1.14 -5.01 -5.02
N ASP A 48 -0.40 -5.92 -5.65
CA ASP A 48 0.98 -5.68 -6.08
C ASP A 48 1.08 -4.50 -7.06
N LYS A 49 0.18 -4.43 -8.05
CA LYS A 49 0.11 -3.32 -9.01
C LYS A 49 -0.22 -1.99 -8.34
N MET A 50 -1.14 -1.98 -7.40
CA MET A 50 -1.49 -0.79 -6.62
C MET A 50 -0.31 -0.35 -5.75
N MET A 51 0.39 -1.28 -5.14
CA MET A 51 1.54 -1.02 -4.29
C MET A 51 2.73 -0.45 -5.09
N ASP A 52 3.00 -0.96 -6.31
CA ASP A 52 4.03 -0.40 -7.21
C ASP A 52 3.69 1.05 -7.61
N TRP A 53 2.44 1.35 -7.92
CA TRP A 53 1.98 2.70 -8.19
C TRP A 53 2.12 3.60 -6.95
N LEU A 54 1.69 3.14 -5.79
CA LEU A 54 1.76 3.88 -4.53
C LEU A 54 3.21 4.19 -4.14
N ALA A 55 4.12 3.24 -4.29
CA ALA A 55 5.55 3.46 -4.03
C ALA A 55 6.12 4.59 -4.90
N ARG A 56 5.76 4.62 -6.19
CA ARG A 56 6.18 5.71 -7.09
C ARG A 56 5.61 7.08 -6.68
N VAL A 57 4.32 7.14 -6.34
CA VAL A 57 3.68 8.39 -5.87
C VAL A 57 4.33 8.85 -4.58
N TYR A 58 4.55 7.94 -3.64
CA TYR A 58 5.14 8.22 -2.34
C TYR A 58 6.54 8.80 -2.46
N VAL A 59 7.43 8.15 -3.21
CA VAL A 59 8.81 8.63 -3.42
C VAL A 59 8.82 9.99 -4.13
N ARG A 60 7.98 10.19 -5.17
CA ARG A 60 7.87 11.48 -5.85
C ARG A 60 7.38 12.58 -4.91
N THR A 61 6.39 12.31 -4.09
CA THR A 61 5.85 13.27 -3.14
C THR A 61 6.90 13.67 -2.10
N LEU A 62 7.64 12.70 -1.55
CA LEU A 62 8.73 12.99 -0.61
C LEU A 62 9.82 13.83 -1.26
N ASN A 63 10.20 13.56 -2.50
CA ASN A 63 11.18 14.38 -3.23
C ASN A 63 10.70 15.83 -3.42
N VAL A 64 9.42 16.04 -3.71
CA VAL A 64 8.84 17.39 -3.80
C VAL A 64 8.87 18.09 -2.45
N ILE A 65 8.52 17.38 -1.37
CA ILE A 65 8.56 17.92 0.00
C ILE A 65 9.99 18.35 0.35
N HIS A 66 10.98 17.49 0.13
CA HIS A 66 12.38 17.81 0.38
C HIS A 66 12.87 19.01 -0.46
N TYR A 67 12.50 19.05 -1.75
CA TYR A 67 12.83 20.19 -2.61
C TYR A 67 12.23 21.50 -2.07
N MET A 68 10.98 21.47 -1.60
CA MET A 68 10.31 22.66 -1.05
C MET A 68 10.95 23.10 0.27
N HIS A 69 11.35 22.18 1.13
CA HIS A 69 12.09 22.50 2.36
C HIS A 69 13.43 23.15 2.04
N ASP A 70 14.17 22.63 1.07
CA ASP A 70 15.43 23.24 0.65
C ASP A 70 15.26 24.64 0.09
N LYS A 71 14.27 24.82 -0.76
CA LYS A 71 14.06 26.06 -1.48
C LYS A 71 13.53 27.18 -0.59
N TYR A 72 12.61 26.87 0.34
CA TYR A 72 11.86 27.87 1.07
C TYR A 72 12.19 27.94 2.57
N TYR A 73 12.70 26.86 3.14
CA TYR A 73 13.01 26.75 4.58
C TYR A 73 14.51 26.60 4.86
N TYR A 74 15.36 26.81 3.85
CA TYR A 74 16.83 26.80 3.96
C TYR A 74 17.37 25.61 4.79
N GLU A 75 16.69 24.47 4.76
CA GLU A 75 17.09 23.26 5.46
C GLU A 75 18.52 22.84 5.10
N ALA A 76 18.89 22.99 3.81
CA ALA A 76 20.25 22.74 3.35
C ALA A 76 21.29 23.68 4.00
N ALA A 77 20.93 24.93 4.23
CA ALA A 77 21.82 25.87 4.88
C ALA A 77 22.02 25.56 6.35
N GLU A 78 20.96 25.19 7.05
CA GLU A 78 21.02 24.75 8.44
C GLU A 78 21.87 23.48 8.60
N MET A 79 21.67 22.48 7.72
CA MET A 79 22.49 21.26 7.72
C MET A 79 23.97 21.55 7.44
N ALA A 80 24.28 22.47 6.53
CA ALA A 80 25.66 22.85 6.22
C ALA A 80 26.38 23.54 7.38
N LEU A 81 25.67 24.15 8.32
CA LEU A 81 26.26 24.73 9.54
C LEU A 81 26.67 23.64 10.57
N ILE A 82 26.08 22.46 10.46
CA ILE A 82 26.30 21.34 11.39
C ILE A 82 27.24 20.30 10.77
N ASP A 83 27.15 20.08 9.45
CA ASP A 83 27.85 19.03 8.75
C ASP A 83 28.69 19.58 7.58
N THR A 84 29.92 19.07 7.43
CA THR A 84 30.80 19.40 6.27
C THR A 84 30.40 18.61 5.01
N ASP A 85 29.68 17.50 5.14
CA ASP A 85 29.19 16.66 4.06
C ASP A 85 27.68 16.41 4.25
N VAL A 86 26.87 17.30 3.70
CA VAL A 86 25.41 17.26 3.87
C VAL A 86 24.82 16.07 3.12
N ARG A 87 24.43 15.03 3.87
CA ARG A 87 23.75 13.84 3.36
C ARG A 87 22.29 13.85 3.77
N ARG A 88 21.41 13.81 2.78
CA ARG A 88 19.99 13.71 3.03
C ARG A 88 19.56 12.28 3.08
N THR A 89 18.87 11.95 4.14
CA THR A 89 18.25 10.65 4.33
C THR A 89 16.76 10.85 4.59
N PHE A 90 15.95 9.95 4.07
CA PHE A 90 14.57 9.83 4.52
C PHE A 90 14.24 8.36 4.75
N ALA A 91 13.34 8.12 5.68
CA ALA A 91 12.84 6.78 5.97
C ALA A 91 11.41 6.64 5.44
N THR A 92 11.14 5.53 4.77
CA THR A 92 9.80 5.15 4.39
C THR A 92 9.15 4.36 5.52
N GLY A 93 7.94 4.73 5.92
CA GLY A 93 7.16 4.04 6.93
C GLY A 93 6.01 3.26 6.33
N ILE A 94 5.66 2.13 6.94
CA ILE A 94 4.49 1.31 6.56
C ILE A 94 3.49 1.40 7.70
N ALA A 95 2.31 1.97 7.44
CA ALA A 95 1.17 1.96 8.35
C ALA A 95 0.15 0.90 7.91
N GLY A 96 -0.54 0.27 8.87
CA GLY A 96 -1.58 -0.72 8.58
C GLY A 96 -1.06 -2.09 8.13
N PHE A 97 0.22 -2.39 8.36
CA PHE A 97 0.86 -3.63 7.96
C PHE A 97 0.13 -4.88 8.44
N SER A 98 -0.19 -4.97 9.74
CA SER A 98 -0.91 -6.09 10.33
C SER A 98 -2.31 -6.28 9.72
N HIS A 99 -3.00 -5.19 9.42
CA HIS A 99 -4.32 -5.25 8.79
C HIS A 99 -4.26 -5.86 7.38
N VAL A 100 -3.24 -5.52 6.60
CA VAL A 100 -3.06 -6.09 5.26
C VAL A 100 -2.72 -7.57 5.36
N VAL A 101 -1.84 -7.97 6.27
CA VAL A 101 -1.48 -9.37 6.49
C VAL A 101 -2.72 -10.18 6.88
N ASP A 102 -3.50 -9.71 7.86
CA ASP A 102 -4.73 -10.38 8.30
C ASP A 102 -5.76 -10.49 7.17
N SER A 103 -5.88 -9.45 6.36
CA SER A 103 -6.79 -9.44 5.22
C SER A 103 -6.40 -10.46 4.16
N LEU A 104 -5.13 -10.50 3.77
CA LEU A 104 -4.61 -11.48 2.82
C LEU A 104 -4.70 -12.90 3.38
N SER A 105 -4.46 -13.06 4.68
CA SER A 105 -4.64 -14.33 5.38
C SER A 105 -6.09 -14.80 5.36
N ALA A 106 -7.05 -13.90 5.63
CA ALA A 106 -8.47 -14.22 5.55
C ALA A 106 -8.89 -14.66 4.14
N ILE A 107 -8.42 -13.96 3.10
CA ILE A 107 -8.73 -14.32 1.71
C ILE A 107 -8.11 -15.68 1.33
N LYS A 108 -6.92 -15.99 1.85
CA LYS A 108 -6.19 -17.23 1.54
C LYS A 108 -6.75 -18.46 2.26
N TYR A 109 -7.17 -18.32 3.52
CA TYR A 109 -7.48 -19.45 4.40
C TYR A 109 -8.95 -19.54 4.83
N ALA A 110 -9.73 -18.49 4.62
CA ALA A 110 -11.17 -18.47 4.84
C ALA A 110 -11.93 -18.14 3.54
N LYS A 111 -13.24 -17.95 3.64
CA LYS A 111 -14.06 -17.47 2.52
C LYS A 111 -14.45 -16.03 2.78
N VAL A 112 -14.05 -15.13 1.90
CA VAL A 112 -14.36 -13.71 1.99
C VAL A 112 -15.32 -13.33 0.88
N LYS A 113 -16.55 -13.00 1.26
CA LYS A 113 -17.60 -12.53 0.36
C LYS A 113 -17.59 -11.01 0.27
N THR A 114 -17.73 -10.48 -0.93
CA THR A 114 -17.83 -9.04 -1.16
C THR A 114 -19.26 -8.56 -0.99
N VAL A 115 -19.47 -7.50 -0.22
CA VAL A 115 -20.73 -6.75 -0.16
C VAL A 115 -20.64 -5.55 -1.07
N ARG A 116 -21.57 -5.44 -2.03
CA ARG A 116 -21.55 -4.39 -3.05
C ARG A 116 -22.75 -3.46 -2.89
N ASP A 117 -22.54 -2.21 -3.25
CA ASP A 117 -23.61 -1.25 -3.37
C ASP A 117 -24.39 -1.43 -4.69
N GLU A 118 -25.40 -0.60 -4.90
CA GLU A 118 -26.25 -0.59 -6.11
C GLU A 118 -25.49 -0.32 -7.42
N ASN A 119 -24.27 0.25 -7.32
CA ASN A 119 -23.39 0.53 -8.45
C ASN A 119 -22.35 -0.59 -8.67
N GLY A 120 -22.44 -1.69 -7.90
CA GLY A 120 -21.51 -2.81 -7.97
C GLY A 120 -20.15 -2.56 -7.29
N VAL A 121 -19.98 -1.45 -6.57
CA VAL A 121 -18.76 -1.11 -5.85
C VAL A 121 -18.70 -1.88 -4.54
N VAL A 122 -17.56 -2.53 -4.25
CA VAL A 122 -17.34 -3.23 -2.98
C VAL A 122 -17.27 -2.19 -1.86
N VAL A 123 -18.15 -2.34 -0.89
CA VAL A 123 -18.29 -1.43 0.26
C VAL A 123 -18.05 -2.10 1.61
N ASP A 124 -18.18 -3.44 1.68
CA ASP A 124 -17.95 -4.22 2.88
C ASP A 124 -17.62 -5.68 2.55
N PHE A 125 -17.32 -6.49 3.56
CA PHE A 125 -16.95 -7.89 3.44
C PHE A 125 -17.62 -8.74 4.53
N GLU A 126 -17.98 -9.98 4.16
CA GLU A 126 -18.42 -11.02 5.08
C GLU A 126 -17.37 -12.12 5.06
N THR A 127 -16.83 -12.51 6.22
CA THR A 127 -15.82 -13.57 6.32
C THR A 127 -16.42 -14.79 7.01
N GLU A 128 -16.36 -15.94 6.36
CA GLU A 128 -16.80 -17.23 6.86
C GLU A 128 -15.59 -18.15 7.03
N GLY A 129 -15.43 -18.72 8.24
CA GLY A 129 -14.31 -19.58 8.60
C GLY A 129 -13.25 -18.86 9.45
N ASP A 130 -12.26 -19.63 9.88
CA ASP A 130 -11.14 -19.15 10.68
C ASP A 130 -9.87 -19.03 9.82
N PHE A 131 -9.01 -18.10 10.20
CA PHE A 131 -7.75 -17.84 9.50
C PHE A 131 -6.65 -17.40 10.48
N PRO A 132 -5.37 -17.69 10.17
CA PRO A 132 -4.25 -17.27 10.99
C PRO A 132 -4.12 -15.74 10.98
N ARG A 133 -3.87 -15.16 12.17
CA ARG A 133 -3.72 -13.71 12.35
C ARG A 133 -2.28 -13.38 12.69
N TYR A 134 -1.82 -12.26 12.16
CA TYR A 134 -0.48 -11.75 12.41
C TYR A 134 -0.24 -11.46 13.90
N GLY A 135 0.95 -11.83 14.37
CA GLY A 135 1.37 -11.61 15.74
C GLY A 135 1.00 -12.75 16.72
N ASN A 136 0.54 -13.88 16.22
CA ASN A 136 0.21 -15.07 17.02
C ASN A 136 1.19 -16.24 16.80
N ASP A 137 2.39 -15.99 16.29
CA ASP A 137 3.42 -17.01 16.01
C ASP A 137 2.90 -18.14 15.10
N ASP A 138 2.23 -17.74 14.00
CA ASP A 138 1.72 -18.66 12.99
C ASP A 138 2.44 -18.42 11.66
N ASP A 139 3.25 -19.41 11.26
CA ASP A 139 4.09 -19.36 10.06
C ASP A 139 3.31 -18.94 8.79
N ARG A 140 2.03 -19.32 8.70
CA ARG A 140 1.17 -19.00 7.55
C ARG A 140 0.90 -17.50 7.41
N ALA A 141 0.70 -16.81 8.54
CA ALA A 141 0.53 -15.35 8.56
C ALA A 141 1.89 -14.66 8.40
N ASP A 142 2.93 -15.20 9.00
CA ASP A 142 4.28 -14.64 8.95
C ASP A 142 4.89 -14.72 7.55
N GLU A 143 4.62 -15.77 6.78
CA GLU A 143 5.01 -15.86 5.37
C GLU A 143 4.40 -14.72 4.53
N ILE A 144 3.12 -14.39 4.74
CA ILE A 144 2.44 -13.27 4.08
C ILE A 144 3.09 -11.95 4.49
N ALA A 145 3.40 -11.78 5.78
CA ALA A 145 4.07 -10.60 6.31
C ALA A 145 5.47 -10.40 5.70
N VAL A 146 6.26 -11.46 5.62
CA VAL A 146 7.59 -11.44 5.00
C VAL A 146 7.50 -11.11 3.51
N TRP A 147 6.55 -11.70 2.79
CA TRP A 147 6.31 -11.39 1.39
C TRP A 147 5.96 -9.91 1.20
N LEU A 148 5.00 -9.40 1.96
CA LEU A 148 4.56 -8.01 1.90
C LEU A 148 5.70 -7.03 2.13
N LEU A 149 6.51 -7.27 3.17
CA LEU A 149 7.66 -6.42 3.49
C LEU A 149 8.71 -6.43 2.38
N LYS A 150 9.08 -7.62 1.90
CA LYS A 150 10.07 -7.77 0.82
C LYS A 150 9.62 -7.09 -0.47
N THR A 151 8.35 -7.26 -0.84
CA THR A 151 7.78 -6.66 -2.05
C THR A 151 7.75 -5.13 -1.96
N PHE A 152 7.28 -4.58 -0.84
CA PHE A 152 7.27 -3.15 -0.61
C PHE A 152 8.69 -2.56 -0.68
N MET A 153 9.65 -3.17 0.00
CA MET A 153 11.05 -2.71 -0.03
C MET A 153 11.67 -2.78 -1.44
N ALA A 154 11.32 -3.79 -2.22
CA ALA A 154 11.82 -3.91 -3.59
C ALA A 154 11.25 -2.81 -4.50
N GLN A 155 9.97 -2.49 -4.37
CA GLN A 155 9.29 -1.45 -5.13
C GLN A 155 9.76 -0.05 -4.73
N ASP A 156 9.97 0.20 -3.45
CA ASP A 156 10.55 1.45 -2.93
C ASP A 156 11.95 1.69 -3.50
N ARG A 157 12.85 0.70 -3.42
CA ARG A 157 14.20 0.77 -3.99
C ARG A 157 14.20 1.01 -5.50
N LYS A 158 13.31 0.37 -6.25
CA LYS A 158 13.16 0.57 -7.69
C LYS A 158 12.76 2.01 -8.00
N SER A 159 11.80 2.56 -7.26
CA SER A 159 11.30 3.92 -7.44
C SER A 159 12.36 4.97 -7.07
N THR A 160 13.13 4.74 -6.02
CA THR A 160 14.23 5.61 -5.58
C THR A 160 15.37 5.65 -6.61
N ARG A 161 15.75 4.51 -7.18
CA ARG A 161 16.80 4.43 -8.23
C ARG A 161 16.41 5.15 -9.51
N LEU A 162 15.15 5.06 -9.95
CA LEU A 162 14.68 5.76 -11.14
C LEU A 162 14.77 7.29 -11.00
N ASN A 163 14.59 7.81 -9.79
CA ASN A 163 14.72 9.26 -9.54
C ASN A 163 16.18 9.72 -9.48
N SER A 164 17.11 8.90 -9.02
CA SER A 164 18.53 9.24 -8.95
C SER A 164 19.22 9.24 -10.33
N SER A 165 18.71 8.52 -11.31
CA SER A 165 19.25 8.49 -12.68
C SER A 165 18.92 9.75 -13.51
N HIS A 166 17.99 10.59 -13.07
CA HIS A 166 17.64 11.86 -13.72
C HIS A 166 18.44 13.08 -13.22
N HIS A 167 19.32 12.92 -12.26
CA HIS A 167 20.15 14.00 -11.71
C HIS A 167 21.59 13.97 -12.22
N GLY A 168 21.86 13.23 -13.28
CA GLY A 168 23.17 13.08 -13.91
C GLY A 168 23.24 13.67 -15.33
N MET A 169 22.72 14.91 -15.52
CA MET A 169 23.05 15.74 -16.67
C MET A 169 23.22 17.19 -16.24
#